data_2e13c6b0523add9fdb4f736cf4f9a35a
#
_entry.id   2e13c6b0523add9fdb4f736cf4f9a35a
#
_cell.length_a   1.000
_cell.length_b   1.000
_cell.length_c   1.000
_cell.angle_alpha   90.00
_cell.angle_beta   90.00
_cell.angle_gamma   90.00
#
_symmetry.space_group_name_H-M   'P 1'
#
loop_
_entity.id
_entity.type
_entity.pdbx_description
1 polymer ?
#
loop_
_entity_poly.entity_id
_entity_poly.type
_entity_poly.pdbx_seq_one_letter_code
_entity_poly.pdbx_strand_id
1 'polypeptide(L)'
;THYDTSSQKVKLAGEVKDLPVAEYIDAKAAKRMDPFTQFAIIAAKQALAQSKLNIAQNSDRIGIVMGTAMDGVSCVANTQHSYSTGAAKKIGPRFVPMVIGNIAAAQVAIEYGIHGPSFTVNTACSSGGDAMMLAAMLLGSGEADAVLVMGGESILTPVVVSSLAQSKALSRRNDDPATACRPFDADRDGFV
;
A
#
# COMPACT_ATOMS: atom_id res chain seq x y z
N THR A 1 2.32 1.48 18.42
CA THR A 1 3.47 2.07 17.68
C THR A 1 4.28 0.98 17.02
N HIS A 2 4.68 1.17 15.77
CA HIS A 2 5.47 0.19 15.00
C HIS A 2 6.94 0.14 15.44
N TYR A 3 7.45 1.21 16.06
CA TYR A 3 8.84 1.32 16.54
C TYR A 3 8.97 2.41 17.63
N ASP A 4 10.10 2.45 18.31
CA ASP A 4 10.39 3.48 19.32
C ASP A 4 10.58 4.86 18.65
N THR A 5 9.71 5.81 19.00
CA THR A 5 9.72 7.18 18.51
C THR A 5 10.28 8.19 19.54
N SER A 6 10.87 7.73 20.64
CA SER A 6 11.33 8.61 21.73
C SER A 6 12.31 9.67 21.27
N SER A 7 13.20 9.33 20.34
CA SER A 7 14.20 10.21 19.73
C SER A 7 13.67 11.02 18.53
N GLN A 8 12.44 10.78 18.08
CA GLN A 8 11.87 11.42 16.90
C GLN A 8 11.22 12.77 17.22
N LYS A 9 11.34 13.74 16.32
CA LYS A 9 10.65 15.04 16.42
C LYS A 9 9.16 14.93 16.13
N VAL A 10 8.78 14.00 15.25
CA VAL A 10 7.40 13.67 14.90
C VAL A 10 7.09 12.30 15.48
N LYS A 11 6.01 12.20 16.26
CA LYS A 11 5.61 10.99 17.00
C LYS A 11 4.20 10.53 16.66
N LEU A 12 3.59 11.14 15.66
CA LEU A 12 2.24 10.83 15.20
C LEU A 12 2.28 10.34 13.75
N ALA A 13 1.31 9.51 13.39
CA ALA A 13 1.14 8.98 12.04
C ALA A 13 -0.29 8.44 11.86
N GLY A 14 -0.75 8.39 10.62
CA GLY A 14 -2.00 7.73 10.22
C GLY A 14 -1.79 6.22 10.11
N GLU A 15 -1.98 5.49 11.21
CA GLU A 15 -1.86 4.03 11.22
C GLU A 15 -3.18 3.36 10.87
N VAL A 16 -3.14 2.30 10.06
CA VAL A 16 -4.25 1.34 9.95
C VAL A 16 -4.19 0.41 11.14
N LYS A 17 -5.08 0.63 12.12
CA LYS A 17 -5.18 -0.17 13.35
C LYS A 17 -6.26 -1.24 13.21
N ASP A 18 -6.07 -2.33 13.96
CA ASP A 18 -7.07 -3.40 14.10
C ASP A 18 -7.58 -3.97 12.77
N LEU A 19 -6.70 -4.00 11.76
CA LEU A 19 -7.04 -4.58 10.47
C LEU A 19 -7.32 -6.08 10.63
N PRO A 20 -8.53 -6.57 10.27
CA PRO A 20 -8.90 -7.96 10.46
C PRO A 20 -8.29 -8.86 9.38
N VAL A 21 -6.96 -8.91 9.31
CA VAL A 21 -6.22 -9.62 8.25
C VAL A 21 -6.64 -11.09 8.16
N ALA A 22 -6.85 -11.75 9.32
CA ALA A 22 -7.20 -13.17 9.37
C ALA A 22 -8.58 -13.49 8.78
N GLU A 23 -9.47 -12.51 8.66
CA GLU A 23 -10.78 -12.69 8.02
C GLU A 23 -10.68 -12.72 6.49
N TYR A 24 -9.61 -12.12 5.94
CA TYR A 24 -9.45 -11.94 4.49
C TYR A 24 -8.29 -12.73 3.90
N ILE A 25 -7.22 -12.94 4.66
CA ILE A 25 -5.98 -13.52 4.16
C ILE A 25 -5.54 -14.65 5.10
N ASP A 26 -5.20 -15.81 4.53
CA ASP A 26 -4.60 -16.90 5.30
C ASP A 26 -3.36 -16.45 6.07
N ALA A 27 -3.24 -16.85 7.33
CA ALA A 27 -2.16 -16.39 8.22
C ALA A 27 -0.74 -16.72 7.70
N LYS A 28 -0.57 -17.82 6.95
CA LYS A 28 0.70 -18.19 6.33
C LYS A 28 1.00 -17.35 5.11
N ALA A 29 -0.04 -16.99 4.35
CA ALA A 29 0.07 -16.08 3.21
C ALA A 29 0.38 -14.65 3.67
N ALA A 30 -0.33 -14.13 4.68
CA ALA A 30 -0.12 -12.78 5.22
C ALA A 30 1.33 -12.54 5.68
N LYS A 31 1.97 -13.54 6.33
CA LYS A 31 3.39 -13.47 6.74
C LYS A 31 4.39 -13.35 5.56
N ARG A 32 3.92 -13.47 4.34
CA ARG A 32 4.72 -13.42 3.12
C ARG A 32 4.38 -12.21 2.25
N MET A 33 3.69 -11.24 2.83
CA MET A 33 3.24 -10.02 2.18
C MET A 33 3.70 -8.81 2.99
N ASP A 34 4.16 -7.79 2.30
CA ASP A 34 4.31 -6.47 2.91
C ASP A 34 2.91 -5.94 3.31
N PRO A 35 2.78 -5.10 4.34
CA PRO A 35 1.49 -4.55 4.73
C PRO A 35 0.73 -3.84 3.59
N PHE A 36 1.42 -3.13 2.67
CA PHE A 36 0.73 -2.50 1.54
C PHE A 36 -0.02 -3.51 0.66
N THR A 37 0.55 -4.70 0.47
CA THR A 37 -0.09 -5.79 -0.26
C THR A 37 -1.31 -6.33 0.49
N GLN A 38 -1.22 -6.46 1.83
CA GLN A 38 -2.36 -6.87 2.65
C GLN A 38 -3.51 -5.87 2.57
N PHE A 39 -3.19 -4.57 2.64
CA PHE A 39 -4.19 -3.50 2.50
C PHE A 39 -4.89 -3.56 1.14
N ALA A 40 -4.12 -3.71 0.07
CA ALA A 40 -4.65 -3.80 -1.28
C ALA A 40 -5.58 -5.01 -1.47
N ILE A 41 -5.18 -6.20 -0.98
CA ILE A 41 -6.01 -7.41 -1.08
C ILE A 41 -7.32 -7.26 -0.31
N ILE A 42 -7.28 -6.74 0.91
CA ILE A 42 -8.49 -6.55 1.73
C ILE A 42 -9.44 -5.57 1.07
N ALA A 43 -8.92 -4.42 0.60
CA ALA A 43 -9.72 -3.43 -0.11
C ALA A 43 -10.30 -3.99 -1.42
N ALA A 44 -9.52 -4.76 -2.18
CA ALA A 44 -9.97 -5.42 -3.41
C ALA A 44 -11.10 -6.40 -3.15
N LYS A 45 -10.99 -7.23 -2.11
CA LYS A 45 -12.04 -8.18 -1.71
C LYS A 45 -13.36 -7.48 -1.39
N GLN A 46 -13.29 -6.39 -0.65
CA GLN A 46 -14.48 -5.60 -0.31
C GLN A 46 -15.09 -4.94 -1.55
N ALA A 47 -14.27 -4.32 -2.41
CA ALA A 47 -14.74 -3.68 -3.64
C ALA A 47 -15.38 -4.68 -4.61
N LEU A 48 -14.74 -5.83 -4.83
CA LEU A 48 -15.27 -6.87 -5.71
C LEU A 48 -16.56 -7.47 -5.19
N ALA A 49 -16.67 -7.70 -3.87
CA ALA A 49 -17.91 -8.17 -3.26
C ALA A 49 -19.08 -7.16 -3.46
N GLN A 50 -18.79 -5.86 -3.38
CA GLN A 50 -19.80 -4.80 -3.57
C GLN A 50 -20.16 -4.60 -5.04
N SER A 51 -19.21 -4.79 -5.96
CA SER A 51 -19.41 -4.51 -7.40
C SER A 51 -20.42 -5.43 -8.08
N LYS A 52 -20.65 -6.62 -7.54
CA LYS A 52 -21.44 -7.70 -8.17
C LYS A 52 -20.90 -8.14 -9.54
N LEU A 53 -19.64 -7.81 -9.83
CA LEU A 53 -18.99 -8.13 -11.11
C LEU A 53 -18.81 -9.65 -11.23
N ASN A 54 -19.25 -10.23 -12.34
CA ASN A 54 -19.03 -11.64 -12.64
C ASN A 54 -17.68 -11.83 -13.31
N ILE A 55 -16.65 -12.04 -12.51
CA ILE A 55 -15.26 -12.15 -13.00
C ILE A 55 -15.11 -13.36 -13.92
N ALA A 56 -15.70 -14.50 -13.59
CA ALA A 56 -15.51 -15.73 -14.35
C ALA A 56 -16.01 -15.65 -15.81
N GLN A 57 -16.97 -14.78 -16.09
CA GLN A 57 -17.47 -14.61 -17.46
C GLN A 57 -16.63 -13.68 -18.31
N ASN A 58 -15.83 -12.77 -17.68
CA ASN A 58 -15.12 -11.71 -18.38
C ASN A 58 -13.66 -11.54 -17.92
N SER A 59 -13.03 -12.62 -17.43
CA SER A 59 -11.71 -12.54 -16.80
C SER A 59 -10.64 -11.83 -17.63
N ASP A 60 -10.65 -12.03 -18.95
CA ASP A 60 -9.69 -11.43 -19.89
C ASP A 60 -9.98 -9.95 -20.19
N ARG A 61 -11.18 -9.49 -19.81
CA ARG A 61 -11.65 -8.12 -20.04
C ARG A 61 -11.70 -7.27 -18.76
N ILE A 62 -11.25 -7.83 -17.63
CA ILE A 62 -11.14 -7.11 -16.36
C ILE A 62 -9.68 -6.79 -16.12
N GLY A 63 -9.38 -5.50 -15.99
CA GLY A 63 -8.04 -5.01 -15.67
C GLY A 63 -7.86 -4.72 -14.17
N ILE A 64 -6.60 -4.60 -13.75
CA ILE A 64 -6.21 -4.15 -12.42
C ILE A 64 -5.17 -3.04 -12.56
N VAL A 65 -5.36 -1.93 -11.87
CA VAL A 65 -4.35 -0.88 -11.76
C VAL A 65 -4.11 -0.53 -10.29
N MET A 66 -2.87 -0.67 -9.85
CA MET A 66 -2.43 -0.32 -8.50
C MET A 66 -1.66 0.99 -8.51
N GLY A 67 -1.99 1.92 -7.63
CA GLY A 67 -1.20 3.12 -7.35
C GLY A 67 -0.47 2.98 -6.02
N THR A 68 0.86 3.12 -6.01
CA THR A 68 1.69 3.09 -4.80
C THR A 68 2.93 3.95 -5.02
N ALA A 69 3.52 4.49 -3.96
CA ALA A 69 4.68 5.38 -4.06
C ALA A 69 6.00 4.71 -3.70
N MET A 70 5.99 3.81 -2.73
CA MET A 70 7.20 3.20 -2.16
C MET A 70 7.12 1.67 -2.05
N ASP A 71 6.08 1.08 -2.60
CA ASP A 71 5.93 -0.37 -2.69
C ASP A 71 6.14 -1.10 -1.34
N GLY A 72 6.95 -2.16 -1.33
CA GLY A 72 7.28 -2.96 -0.15
C GLY A 72 8.37 -2.37 0.74
N VAL A 73 8.45 -1.05 0.87
CA VAL A 73 9.52 -0.38 1.66
C VAL A 73 9.56 -0.83 3.13
N SER A 74 8.42 -1.16 3.72
CA SER A 74 8.37 -1.68 5.09
C SER A 74 9.11 -3.02 5.21
N CYS A 75 8.89 -3.92 4.28
CA CYS A 75 9.59 -5.21 4.21
C CYS A 75 11.10 -5.00 3.96
N VAL A 76 11.47 -4.07 3.08
CA VAL A 76 12.89 -3.72 2.81
C VAL A 76 13.56 -3.24 4.08
N ALA A 77 12.99 -2.24 4.75
CA ALA A 77 13.58 -1.64 5.97
C ALA A 77 13.74 -2.67 7.08
N ASN A 78 12.70 -3.47 7.36
CA ASN A 78 12.71 -4.48 8.42
C ASN A 78 13.69 -5.64 8.11
N THR A 79 13.74 -6.09 6.85
CA THR A 79 14.67 -7.14 6.43
C THR A 79 16.11 -6.67 6.52
N GLN A 80 16.41 -5.46 6.03
CA GLN A 80 17.74 -4.86 6.09
C GLN A 80 18.18 -4.68 7.55
N HIS A 81 17.31 -4.18 8.43
CA HIS A 81 17.60 -4.02 9.84
C HIS A 81 17.93 -5.37 10.49
N SER A 82 17.10 -6.38 10.29
CA SER A 82 17.31 -7.73 10.85
C SER A 82 18.62 -8.37 10.36
N TYR A 83 18.96 -8.18 9.10
CA TYR A 83 20.19 -8.69 8.51
C TYR A 83 21.43 -7.95 9.05
N SER A 84 21.41 -6.62 9.11
CA SER A 84 22.53 -5.78 9.58
C SER A 84 22.83 -5.96 11.06
N THR A 85 21.81 -6.23 11.89
CA THR A 85 21.98 -6.47 13.34
C THR A 85 22.32 -7.91 13.67
N GLY A 86 22.36 -8.81 12.69
CA GLY A 86 22.63 -10.22 12.89
C GLY A 86 21.42 -11.01 13.43
N ALA A 87 20.27 -10.38 13.57
CA ALA A 87 19.03 -11.08 13.97
C ALA A 87 18.58 -12.09 12.89
N ALA A 88 18.86 -11.81 11.63
CA ALA A 88 18.69 -12.76 10.52
C ALA A 88 20.05 -13.08 9.89
N LYS A 89 20.39 -14.38 9.83
CA LYS A 89 21.66 -14.84 9.21
C LYS A 89 21.63 -14.85 7.69
N LYS A 90 20.45 -14.84 7.08
CA LYS A 90 20.25 -14.88 5.62
C LYS A 90 18.92 -14.26 5.24
N ILE A 91 18.85 -13.72 4.03
CA ILE A 91 17.61 -13.22 3.43
C ILE A 91 16.98 -14.36 2.62
N GLY A 92 15.70 -14.62 2.87
CA GLY A 92 14.97 -15.70 2.19
C GLY A 92 14.65 -15.36 0.73
N PRO A 93 14.41 -16.38 -0.13
CA PRO A 93 14.17 -16.20 -1.56
C PRO A 93 12.84 -15.47 -1.88
N ARG A 94 11.97 -15.30 -0.88
CA ARG A 94 10.70 -14.58 -1.04
C ARG A 94 10.81 -13.08 -0.86
N PHE A 95 11.96 -12.58 -0.46
CA PHE A 95 12.16 -11.15 -0.23
C PHE A 95 11.79 -10.32 -1.47
N VAL A 96 12.36 -10.66 -2.63
CA VAL A 96 12.07 -9.91 -3.86
C VAL A 96 10.58 -9.94 -4.22
N PRO A 97 9.88 -11.10 -4.27
CA PRO A 97 8.44 -11.11 -4.48
C PRO A 97 7.60 -10.33 -3.46
N MET A 98 8.12 -10.08 -2.27
CA MET A 98 7.40 -9.30 -1.24
C MET A 98 7.50 -7.80 -1.44
N VAL A 99 8.53 -7.32 -2.15
CA VAL A 99 8.86 -5.88 -2.21
C VAL A 99 8.62 -5.24 -3.57
N ILE A 100 8.47 -6.02 -4.63
CA ILE A 100 8.23 -5.46 -5.98
C ILE A 100 6.86 -4.81 -6.09
N GLY A 101 6.78 -3.66 -6.76
CA GLY A 101 5.59 -2.82 -6.78
C GLY A 101 4.35 -3.46 -7.40
N ASN A 102 4.53 -4.38 -8.35
CA ASN A 102 3.40 -5.04 -9.01
C ASN A 102 2.79 -6.20 -8.19
N ILE A 103 3.37 -6.57 -7.04
CA ILE A 103 2.95 -7.76 -6.30
C ILE A 103 1.50 -7.67 -5.81
N ALA A 104 1.05 -6.50 -5.37
CA ALA A 104 -0.32 -6.32 -4.89
C ALA A 104 -1.35 -6.60 -5.99
N ALA A 105 -1.16 -6.01 -7.17
CA ALA A 105 -2.01 -6.27 -8.34
C ALA A 105 -1.96 -7.74 -8.77
N ALA A 106 -0.75 -8.33 -8.81
CA ALA A 106 -0.54 -9.72 -9.20
C ALA A 106 -1.23 -10.71 -8.23
N GLN A 107 -1.17 -10.48 -6.93
CA GLN A 107 -1.83 -11.33 -5.94
C GLN A 107 -3.36 -11.32 -6.10
N VAL A 108 -3.95 -10.15 -6.33
CA VAL A 108 -5.39 -10.02 -6.59
C VAL A 108 -5.76 -10.71 -7.91
N ALA A 109 -4.95 -10.50 -8.97
CA ALA A 109 -5.18 -11.16 -10.26
C ALA A 109 -5.18 -12.68 -10.13
N ILE A 110 -4.20 -13.25 -9.42
CA ILE A 110 -4.08 -14.70 -9.18
C ILE A 110 -5.28 -15.22 -8.36
N GLU A 111 -5.64 -14.51 -7.29
CA GLU A 111 -6.71 -14.96 -6.39
C GLU A 111 -8.08 -15.02 -7.08
N TYR A 112 -8.35 -14.06 -7.97
CA TYR A 112 -9.65 -13.95 -8.66
C TYR A 112 -9.65 -14.49 -10.09
N GLY A 113 -8.50 -14.95 -10.60
CA GLY A 113 -8.40 -15.40 -12.00
C GLY A 113 -8.64 -14.25 -12.99
N ILE A 114 -8.17 -13.05 -12.70
CA ILE A 114 -8.24 -11.90 -13.60
C ILE A 114 -7.06 -11.96 -14.56
N HIS A 115 -7.30 -11.90 -15.86
CA HIS A 115 -6.31 -12.07 -16.91
C HIS A 115 -6.15 -10.84 -17.82
N GLY A 116 -6.96 -9.81 -17.63
CA GLY A 116 -6.86 -8.55 -18.38
C GLY A 116 -5.62 -7.72 -18.01
N PRO A 117 -5.51 -6.48 -18.51
CA PRO A 117 -4.36 -5.62 -18.26
C PRO A 117 -4.09 -5.42 -16.77
N SER A 118 -2.82 -5.57 -16.35
CA SER A 118 -2.42 -5.41 -14.95
C SER A 118 -1.20 -4.49 -14.86
N PHE A 119 -1.36 -3.34 -14.20
CA PHE A 119 -0.34 -2.31 -14.08
C PHE A 119 -0.18 -1.82 -12.65
N THR A 120 1.03 -1.33 -12.37
CA THR A 120 1.29 -0.49 -11.19
C THR A 120 1.80 0.86 -11.65
N VAL A 121 1.23 1.92 -11.10
CA VAL A 121 1.59 3.32 -11.35
C VAL A 121 2.31 3.85 -10.12
N ASN A 122 3.47 4.43 -10.33
CA ASN A 122 4.28 5.05 -9.29
C ASN A 122 4.60 6.49 -9.68
N THR A 123 3.81 7.42 -9.17
CA THR A 123 3.91 8.87 -9.39
C THR A 123 3.82 9.63 -8.05
N ALA A 124 4.43 9.06 -7.01
CA ALA A 124 4.41 9.57 -5.65
C ALA A 124 2.97 9.77 -5.12
N CYS A 125 2.67 10.94 -4.54
CA CYS A 125 1.35 11.23 -3.94
C CYS A 125 0.19 11.19 -4.95
N SER A 126 0.45 11.31 -6.25
CA SER A 126 -0.58 11.25 -7.31
C SER A 126 -0.87 9.83 -7.80
N SER A 127 -0.13 8.81 -7.35
CA SER A 127 -0.23 7.44 -7.86
C SER A 127 -1.67 6.90 -7.91
N GLY A 128 -2.47 7.16 -6.87
CA GLY A 128 -3.86 6.72 -6.85
C GLY A 128 -4.74 7.42 -7.91
N GLY A 129 -4.54 8.73 -8.11
CA GLY A 129 -5.21 9.50 -9.16
C GLY A 129 -4.79 9.06 -10.56
N ASP A 130 -3.49 8.85 -10.76
CA ASP A 130 -2.95 8.41 -12.04
C ASP A 130 -3.36 6.95 -12.36
N ALA A 131 -3.53 6.11 -11.33
CA ALA A 131 -4.11 4.79 -11.52
C ALA A 131 -5.56 4.84 -12.02
N MET A 132 -6.38 5.78 -11.51
CA MET A 132 -7.73 6.02 -12.04
C MET A 132 -7.71 6.55 -13.47
N MET A 133 -6.77 7.45 -13.78
CA MET A 133 -6.61 7.96 -15.15
C MET A 133 -6.24 6.83 -16.12
N LEU A 134 -5.28 5.96 -15.74
CA LEU A 134 -4.91 4.82 -16.58
C LEU A 134 -6.07 3.85 -16.75
N ALA A 135 -6.86 3.60 -15.71
CA ALA A 135 -8.05 2.78 -15.82
C ALA A 135 -9.08 3.36 -16.81
N ALA A 136 -9.31 4.68 -16.77
CA ALA A 136 -10.17 5.35 -17.72
C ALA A 136 -9.66 5.22 -19.17
N MET A 137 -8.34 5.28 -19.38
CA MET A 137 -7.73 5.06 -20.69
C MET A 137 -7.94 3.61 -21.18
N LEU A 138 -7.76 2.61 -20.33
CA LEU A 138 -7.99 1.20 -20.68
C LEU A 138 -9.46 0.93 -21.07
N LEU A 139 -10.40 1.54 -20.35
CA LEU A 139 -11.83 1.45 -20.69
C LEU A 139 -12.13 2.16 -22.00
N GLY A 140 -11.59 3.38 -22.18
CA GLY A 140 -11.82 4.19 -23.39
C GLY A 140 -11.21 3.61 -24.67
N SER A 141 -10.08 2.90 -24.55
CA SER A 141 -9.44 2.22 -25.70
C SER A 141 -10.06 0.84 -25.99
N GLY A 142 -10.96 0.36 -25.15
CA GLY A 142 -11.55 -0.96 -25.30
C GLY A 142 -10.62 -2.13 -24.91
N GLU A 143 -9.53 -1.87 -24.20
CA GLU A 143 -8.63 -2.90 -23.67
C GLU A 143 -9.23 -3.64 -22.47
N ALA A 144 -10.14 -3.01 -21.74
CA ALA A 144 -10.88 -3.60 -20.63
C ALA A 144 -12.34 -3.14 -20.64
N ASP A 145 -13.24 -3.98 -20.08
CA ASP A 145 -14.65 -3.64 -19.87
C ASP A 145 -14.91 -3.22 -18.41
N ALA A 146 -14.03 -3.62 -17.50
CA ALA A 146 -14.00 -3.19 -16.11
C ALA A 146 -12.55 -3.12 -15.63
N VAL A 147 -12.26 -2.19 -14.71
CA VAL A 147 -10.93 -2.08 -14.10
C VAL A 147 -11.07 -1.92 -12.59
N LEU A 148 -10.42 -2.81 -11.85
CA LEU A 148 -10.21 -2.66 -10.41
C LEU A 148 -9.05 -1.70 -10.17
N VAL A 149 -9.35 -0.52 -9.63
CA VAL A 149 -8.32 0.44 -9.22
C VAL A 149 -8.06 0.31 -7.74
N MET A 150 -6.81 0.17 -7.37
CA MET A 150 -6.35 0.08 -5.99
C MET A 150 -5.36 1.19 -5.69
N GLY A 151 -5.39 1.69 -4.46
CA GLY A 151 -4.38 2.60 -3.92
C GLY A 151 -4.01 2.15 -2.51
N GLY A 152 -2.72 2.09 -2.21
CA GLY A 152 -2.29 1.66 -0.87
C GLY A 152 -0.81 1.90 -0.65
N GLU A 153 -0.47 2.18 0.62
CA GLU A 153 0.90 2.46 1.03
C GLU A 153 1.16 1.98 2.46
N SER A 154 2.39 1.57 2.74
CA SER A 154 2.84 1.22 4.08
C SER A 154 4.27 1.72 4.30
N ILE A 155 4.39 2.98 4.72
CA ILE A 155 5.68 3.69 4.84
C ILE A 155 6.11 3.99 6.28
N LEU A 156 5.38 3.49 7.29
CA LEU A 156 5.65 3.80 8.69
C LEU A 156 6.89 3.06 9.22
N THR A 157 8.03 3.39 8.64
CA THR A 157 9.36 2.88 9.01
C THR A 157 10.23 4.00 9.56
N PRO A 158 11.20 3.73 10.44
CA PRO A 158 12.08 4.76 11.00
C PRO A 158 12.77 5.59 9.92
N VAL A 159 13.24 4.97 8.85
CA VAL A 159 13.99 5.66 7.79
C VAL A 159 13.10 6.61 7.00
N VAL A 160 11.89 6.21 6.63
CA VAL A 160 10.98 7.05 5.84
C VAL A 160 10.43 8.20 6.68
N VAL A 161 9.90 7.88 7.87
CA VAL A 161 9.34 8.91 8.77
C VAL A 161 10.40 9.92 9.21
N SER A 162 11.62 9.47 9.52
CA SER A 162 12.73 10.37 9.86
C SER A 162 13.09 11.30 8.69
N SER A 163 13.16 10.78 7.46
CA SER A 163 13.42 11.59 6.27
C SER A 163 12.36 12.65 6.05
N LEU A 164 11.07 12.26 6.10
CA LEU A 164 9.95 13.19 5.96
C LEU A 164 9.91 14.23 7.09
N ALA A 165 10.25 13.85 8.32
CA ALA A 165 10.38 14.78 9.44
C ALA A 165 11.50 15.80 9.22
N GLN A 166 12.63 15.40 8.61
CA GLN A 166 13.74 16.31 8.28
C GLN A 166 13.36 17.29 7.17
N SER A 167 12.53 16.88 6.21
CA SER A 167 12.01 17.77 5.16
C SER A 167 11.05 18.84 5.68
N LYS A 168 10.66 18.77 6.98
CA LYS A 168 9.69 19.65 7.64
C LYS A 168 8.28 19.57 7.02
N ALA A 169 7.96 18.50 6.35
CA ALA A 169 6.67 18.29 5.70
C ALA A 169 5.61 17.71 6.66
N LEU A 170 6.06 17.04 7.74
CA LEU A 170 5.16 16.41 8.71
C LEU A 170 4.71 17.40 9.81
N SER A 171 3.46 17.25 10.24
CA SER A 171 2.92 17.92 11.42
C SER A 171 3.73 17.55 12.67
N ARG A 172 3.90 18.52 13.57
CA ARG A 172 4.57 18.35 14.86
C ARG A 172 3.61 18.41 16.04
N ARG A 173 2.31 18.33 15.81
CA ARG A 173 1.29 18.37 16.86
C ARG A 173 1.23 17.07 17.66
N ASN A 174 2.36 16.68 18.24
CA ASN A 174 2.48 15.44 19.02
C ASN A 174 1.53 15.41 20.22
N ASP A 175 1.18 16.57 20.77
CA ASP A 175 0.32 16.72 21.94
C ASP A 175 -1.18 16.62 21.60
N ASP A 176 -1.53 16.80 20.32
CA ASP A 176 -2.91 16.69 19.83
C ASP A 176 -2.97 15.98 18.48
N PRO A 177 -2.67 14.68 18.44
CA PRO A 177 -2.61 13.90 17.20
C PRO A 177 -3.96 13.77 16.50
N ALA A 178 -5.07 13.83 17.26
CA ALA A 178 -6.42 13.68 16.69
C ALA A 178 -6.81 14.82 15.75
N THR A 179 -6.27 16.03 15.97
CA THR A 179 -6.52 17.21 15.15
C THR A 179 -5.35 17.61 14.27
N ALA A 180 -4.28 16.83 14.23
CA ALA A 180 -3.09 17.14 13.44
C ALA A 180 -3.34 17.11 11.93
N CYS A 181 -4.11 16.12 11.44
CA CYS A 181 -4.50 16.04 10.04
C CYS A 181 -5.65 17.01 9.75
N ARG A 182 -5.33 18.16 9.17
CA ARG A 182 -6.29 19.24 8.87
C ARG A 182 -6.03 19.87 7.51
N PRO A 183 -6.26 19.14 6.40
CA PRO A 183 -6.03 19.67 5.07
C PRO A 183 -6.89 20.91 4.80
N PHE A 184 -6.31 21.90 4.13
CA PHE A 184 -6.91 23.20 3.79
C PHE A 184 -7.21 24.14 4.99
N ASP A 185 -6.99 23.71 6.23
CA ASP A 185 -7.14 24.55 7.42
C ASP A 185 -6.07 25.65 7.45
N ALA A 186 -6.41 26.83 7.98
CA ALA A 186 -5.46 27.96 8.13
C ALA A 186 -4.30 27.61 9.08
N ASP A 187 -4.57 26.82 10.12
CA ASP A 187 -3.61 26.42 11.15
C ASP A 187 -2.89 25.09 10.86
N ARG A 188 -2.96 24.59 9.63
CA ARG A 188 -2.22 23.37 9.25
C ARG A 188 -0.72 23.60 9.33
N ASP A 189 0.03 22.61 9.82
CA ASP A 189 1.48 22.69 10.00
C ASP A 189 2.26 21.56 9.30
N GLY A 190 1.57 20.66 8.63
CA GLY A 190 2.15 19.55 7.89
C GLY A 190 1.13 18.44 7.65
N PHE A 191 1.56 17.39 6.93
CA PHE A 191 0.75 16.17 6.78
C PHE A 191 1.06 15.15 7.88
N VAL A 192 0.21 14.12 7.99
CA VAL A 192 0.33 13.03 8.97
C VAL A 192 0.50 11.71 8.26
#